data_7ad81039c9de1291605dd9039bb406cb
#
_entry.id   7ad81039c9de1291605dd9039bb406cb
#
_cell.length_a   1.000
_cell.length_b   1.000
_cell.length_c   1.000
_cell.angle_alpha   90.00
_cell.angle_beta   90.00
_cell.angle_gamma   90.00
#
_symmetry.space_group_name_H-M   'P 1'
#
loop_
_entity.id
_entity.type
_entity.pdbx_description
1 polymer ?
#
loop_
_entity_poly.entity_id
_entity_poly.type
_entity_poly.pdbx_seq_one_letter_code
_entity_poly.pdbx_strand_id
1 'polypeptide(L)'
;MLSRYIHIFLFFSYIIPKTFVGLSMNIKLEREKLILFTKVGAIVLTSIALLSASLMIYPDTAATLSNSLVHEKELPIYCVEQDKPLISISFDAAWGNEDTPKLLEILKKHNVKATFFMTGGWIQKYPDDVKAIAAGGHDLGNHSENHKHMSPISAEECKTELMKPHEKVKELTGKDMILFRPPYGDDNDTLIKVCRETGYYPIQWDVDSLDWKDYDAATIIRRVTEHKHLGNGSIILCHNGGKHTAEALDELLTTLKQKGYQLVPISQLIMKDNYTINTEGRQVK
;
A
#
# COMPACT_ATOMS: atom_id res chain seq x y z
N MET A 1 86.63 -13.03 27.99
CA MET A 1 85.74 -13.67 26.96
C MET A 1 84.61 -14.55 27.51
N LEU A 2 84.53 -14.85 28.79
CA LEU A 2 83.47 -15.72 29.38
C LEU A 2 82.17 -15.00 29.69
N SER A 3 82.13 -13.66 29.83
CA SER A 3 80.97 -12.93 30.21
C SER A 3 79.85 -12.76 29.09
N ARG A 4 80.25 -12.88 27.81
CA ARG A 4 79.33 -12.75 26.67
C ARG A 4 78.47 -14.01 26.40
N TYR A 5 78.93 -15.17 26.80
CA TYR A 5 78.21 -16.42 26.58
C TYR A 5 77.18 -16.73 27.64
N ILE A 6 77.29 -16.18 28.83
CA ILE A 6 76.32 -16.37 29.91
C ILE A 6 75.04 -15.59 29.62
N HIS A 7 75.13 -14.41 29.02
CA HIS A 7 73.92 -13.62 28.65
C HIS A 7 73.12 -14.22 27.50
N ILE A 8 73.76 -14.88 26.55
CA ILE A 8 73.07 -15.54 25.42
C ILE A 8 72.34 -16.79 25.92
N PHE A 9 72.92 -17.55 26.85
CA PHE A 9 72.32 -18.78 27.41
C PHE A 9 71.08 -18.47 28.28
N LEU A 10 71.10 -17.39 29.05
CA LEU A 10 69.93 -16.92 29.86
C LEU A 10 68.82 -16.33 28.98
N PHE A 11 69.16 -15.71 27.85
CA PHE A 11 68.23 -15.20 26.91
C PHE A 11 67.40 -16.30 26.18
N PHE A 12 68.10 -17.37 25.79
CA PHE A 12 67.50 -18.54 25.14
C PHE A 12 66.63 -19.37 26.12
N SER A 13 67.07 -19.52 27.37
CA SER A 13 66.35 -20.30 28.37
C SER A 13 65.04 -19.59 28.86
N TYR A 14 64.89 -18.26 28.65
CA TYR A 14 63.73 -17.52 29.09
C TYR A 14 62.71 -17.29 27.97
N ILE A 15 63.09 -17.26 26.71
CA ILE A 15 62.21 -17.00 25.56
C ILE A 15 61.57 -18.29 25.03
N ILE A 16 62.30 -19.39 24.97
CA ILE A 16 61.79 -20.66 24.41
C ILE A 16 60.56 -21.22 25.20
N PRO A 17 60.58 -21.24 26.55
CA PRO A 17 59.38 -21.74 27.27
C PRO A 17 58.14 -20.89 27.10
N LYS A 18 58.26 -19.54 27.02
CA LYS A 18 57.10 -18.65 26.87
C LYS A 18 56.47 -18.72 25.48
N THR A 19 57.25 -18.83 24.44
CA THR A 19 56.73 -19.00 23.06
C THR A 19 56.10 -20.37 22.86
N PHE A 20 56.68 -21.42 23.47
CA PHE A 20 56.09 -22.78 23.38
C PHE A 20 54.80 -22.92 24.17
N VAL A 21 54.67 -22.28 25.35
CA VAL A 21 53.44 -22.26 26.14
C VAL A 21 52.35 -21.41 25.43
N GLY A 22 52.71 -20.27 24.83
CA GLY A 22 51.78 -19.45 24.05
C GLY A 22 51.27 -20.17 22.79
N LEU A 23 52.17 -20.90 22.09
CA LEU A 23 51.77 -21.67 20.91
C LEU A 23 50.87 -22.86 21.28
N SER A 24 51.16 -23.56 22.36
CA SER A 24 50.34 -24.66 22.90
C SER A 24 48.96 -24.17 23.34
N MET A 25 48.88 -23.00 23.98
CA MET A 25 47.63 -22.40 24.41
C MET A 25 46.72 -21.94 23.24
N ASN A 26 47.36 -21.39 22.18
CA ASN A 26 46.61 -21.02 20.96
C ASN A 26 46.09 -22.26 20.22
N ILE A 27 46.87 -23.33 20.11
CA ILE A 27 46.44 -24.59 19.48
C ILE A 27 45.27 -25.19 20.27
N LYS A 28 45.33 -25.16 21.59
CA LYS A 28 44.26 -25.67 22.45
C LYS A 28 42.98 -24.85 22.27
N LEU A 29 43.05 -23.51 22.23
CA LEU A 29 41.91 -22.62 22.03
C LEU A 29 41.25 -22.81 20.65
N GLU A 30 42.03 -22.94 19.60
CA GLU A 30 41.51 -23.20 18.25
C GLU A 30 40.85 -24.58 18.13
N ARG A 31 41.41 -25.59 18.83
CA ARG A 31 40.80 -26.92 18.90
C ARG A 31 39.46 -26.91 19.66
N GLU A 32 39.35 -26.15 20.74
CA GLU A 32 38.10 -26.01 21.49
C GLU A 32 37.04 -25.27 20.67
N LYS A 33 37.41 -24.22 19.94
CA LYS A 33 36.51 -23.54 18.99
C LYS A 33 36.03 -24.50 17.91
N LEU A 34 36.94 -25.28 17.31
CA LEU A 34 36.55 -26.24 16.27
C LEU A 34 35.59 -27.31 16.81
N ILE A 35 35.83 -27.82 18.03
CA ILE A 35 34.94 -28.77 18.70
C ILE A 35 33.55 -28.12 18.98
N LEU A 36 33.53 -26.85 19.38
CA LEU A 36 32.31 -26.13 19.60
C LEU A 36 31.52 -25.96 18.29
N PHE A 37 32.18 -25.53 17.21
CA PHE A 37 31.57 -25.39 15.89
C PHE A 37 31.01 -26.71 15.35
N THR A 38 31.74 -27.82 15.53
CA THR A 38 31.24 -29.15 15.10
C THR A 38 30.06 -29.60 15.92
N LYS A 39 30.04 -29.36 17.23
CA LYS A 39 28.89 -29.68 18.09
C LYS A 39 27.66 -28.86 17.74
N VAL A 40 27.82 -27.55 17.55
CA VAL A 40 26.71 -26.65 17.13
C VAL A 40 26.21 -27.06 15.75
N GLY A 41 27.10 -27.33 14.81
CA GLY A 41 26.73 -27.81 13.46
C GLY A 41 25.95 -29.13 13.50
N ALA A 42 26.38 -30.08 14.36
CA ALA A 42 25.65 -31.34 14.53
C ALA A 42 24.26 -31.14 15.14
N ILE A 43 24.11 -30.26 16.12
CA ILE A 43 22.79 -29.93 16.72
C ILE A 43 21.88 -29.28 15.68
N VAL A 44 22.37 -28.35 14.88
CA VAL A 44 21.58 -27.70 13.81
C VAL A 44 21.13 -28.72 12.77
N LEU A 45 22.03 -29.58 12.31
CA LEU A 45 21.69 -30.63 11.34
C LEU A 45 20.68 -31.64 11.87
N THR A 46 20.80 -32.08 13.13
CA THR A 46 19.82 -32.98 13.74
C THR A 46 18.47 -32.30 13.93
N SER A 47 18.42 -31.02 14.28
CA SER A 47 17.18 -30.26 14.39
C SER A 47 16.48 -30.12 13.05
N ILE A 48 17.23 -29.83 11.97
CA ILE A 48 16.69 -29.76 10.60
C ILE A 48 16.13 -31.13 10.18
N ALA A 49 16.87 -32.21 10.44
CA ALA A 49 16.43 -33.57 10.10
C ALA A 49 15.16 -33.98 10.84
N LEU A 50 15.05 -33.66 12.13
CA LEU A 50 13.85 -33.92 12.94
C LEU A 50 12.65 -33.10 12.45
N LEU A 51 12.86 -31.82 12.11
CA LEU A 51 11.83 -30.97 11.55
C LEU A 51 11.34 -31.50 10.20
N SER A 52 12.27 -31.90 9.32
CA SER A 52 11.95 -32.48 8.01
C SER A 52 11.15 -33.78 8.14
N ALA A 53 11.54 -34.65 9.07
CA ALA A 53 10.83 -35.89 9.35
C ALA A 53 9.42 -35.63 9.92
N SER A 54 9.28 -34.64 10.80
CA SER A 54 7.98 -34.23 11.35
C SER A 54 7.05 -33.71 10.25
N LEU A 55 7.56 -32.90 9.31
CA LEU A 55 6.78 -32.38 8.17
C LEU A 55 6.36 -33.48 7.18
N MET A 56 7.15 -34.56 7.04
CA MET A 56 6.79 -35.71 6.21
C MET A 56 5.70 -36.59 6.88
N ILE A 57 5.72 -36.71 8.20
CA ILE A 57 4.75 -37.52 8.95
C ILE A 57 3.40 -36.79 9.11
N TYR A 58 3.46 -35.45 9.16
CA TYR A 58 2.27 -34.61 9.34
C TYR A 58 2.16 -33.57 8.20
N PRO A 59 1.75 -33.97 6.99
CA PRO A 59 1.68 -33.09 5.82
C PRO A 59 0.72 -31.90 6.03
N ASP A 60 -0.35 -32.09 6.80
CA ASP A 60 -1.30 -31.01 7.11
C ASP A 60 -0.68 -29.91 7.97
N THR A 61 0.26 -30.26 8.88
CA THR A 61 1.04 -29.27 9.64
C THR A 61 2.05 -28.54 8.77
N ALA A 62 2.61 -29.20 7.76
CA ALA A 62 3.49 -28.57 6.78
C ALA A 62 2.74 -27.53 5.93
N ALA A 63 1.54 -27.87 5.47
CA ALA A 63 0.67 -26.95 4.75
C ALA A 63 0.24 -25.75 5.62
N THR A 64 -0.10 -26.00 6.89
CA THR A 64 -0.47 -24.94 7.84
C THR A 64 0.71 -24.03 8.17
N LEU A 65 1.91 -24.58 8.37
CA LEU A 65 3.15 -23.80 8.59
C LEU A 65 3.56 -23.02 7.34
N SER A 66 3.43 -23.61 6.15
CA SER A 66 3.71 -22.94 4.88
C SER A 66 2.77 -21.76 4.67
N ASN A 67 1.47 -21.93 4.90
CA ASN A 67 0.48 -20.86 4.80
C ASN A 67 0.65 -19.78 5.88
N SER A 68 1.20 -20.10 7.06
CA SER A 68 1.48 -19.10 8.09
C SER A 68 2.81 -18.36 7.91
N LEU A 69 3.72 -18.89 7.08
CA LEU A 69 5.01 -18.25 6.76
C LEU A 69 4.96 -17.36 5.52
N VAL A 70 3.98 -17.55 4.64
CA VAL A 70 3.72 -16.69 3.48
C VAL A 70 2.51 -15.83 3.81
N HIS A 71 2.70 -14.78 4.57
CA HIS A 71 1.70 -13.73 4.69
C HIS A 71 1.72 -12.90 3.41
N GLU A 72 0.81 -13.20 2.48
CA GLU A 72 0.60 -12.33 1.32
C GLU A 72 0.05 -11.00 1.82
N LYS A 73 0.73 -9.90 1.46
CA LYS A 73 0.26 -8.55 1.78
C LYS A 73 -1.16 -8.37 1.23
N GLU A 74 -2.07 -7.99 2.10
CA GLU A 74 -3.40 -7.60 1.66
C GLU A 74 -3.35 -6.29 0.86
N LEU A 75 -3.98 -6.27 -0.31
CA LEU A 75 -3.95 -5.11 -1.20
C LEU A 75 -5.32 -4.45 -1.30
N PRO A 76 -5.38 -3.12 -1.45
CA PRO A 76 -6.57 -2.41 -1.88
C PRO A 76 -6.86 -2.65 -3.37
N ILE A 77 -8.00 -2.19 -3.85
CA ILE A 77 -8.42 -2.30 -5.25
C ILE A 77 -7.77 -1.16 -6.04
N TYR A 78 -6.85 -1.48 -6.97
CA TYR A 78 -6.22 -0.54 -7.88
C TYR A 78 -6.98 -0.43 -9.22
N CYS A 79 -7.52 -1.54 -9.69
CA CYS A 79 -8.33 -1.65 -10.89
C CYS A 79 -9.17 -2.93 -10.83
N VAL A 80 -10.04 -3.12 -11.80
CA VAL A 80 -11.00 -4.24 -11.84
C VAL A 80 -10.83 -5.04 -13.13
N GLU A 81 -10.91 -6.37 -13.06
CA GLU A 81 -11.05 -7.21 -14.26
C GLU A 81 -12.41 -6.93 -14.90
N GLN A 82 -12.41 -6.48 -16.16
CA GLN A 82 -13.61 -5.99 -16.81
C GLN A 82 -13.57 -6.26 -18.31
N ASP A 83 -14.57 -6.98 -18.83
CA ASP A 83 -14.71 -7.27 -20.26
C ASP A 83 -15.20 -6.04 -21.05
N LYS A 84 -16.07 -5.24 -20.42
CA LYS A 84 -16.62 -4.03 -21.03
C LYS A 84 -15.65 -2.87 -20.90
N PRO A 85 -15.66 -1.88 -21.79
CA PRO A 85 -14.79 -0.72 -21.72
C PRO A 85 -15.26 0.27 -20.64
N LEU A 86 -15.46 -0.22 -19.41
CA LEU A 86 -15.83 0.57 -18.25
C LEU A 86 -14.58 1.03 -17.53
N ILE A 87 -14.53 2.31 -17.17
CA ILE A 87 -13.48 2.92 -16.34
C ILE A 87 -14.12 3.87 -15.34
N SER A 88 -13.37 4.27 -14.31
CA SER A 88 -13.82 5.29 -13.34
C SER A 88 -12.84 6.45 -13.29
N ILE A 89 -13.38 7.67 -13.11
CA ILE A 89 -12.62 8.85 -12.74
C ILE A 89 -12.99 9.25 -11.31
N SER A 90 -12.02 9.62 -10.52
CA SER A 90 -12.18 9.98 -9.12
C SER A 90 -11.40 11.24 -8.76
N PHE A 91 -11.89 11.97 -7.75
CA PHE A 91 -11.31 13.20 -7.27
C PHE A 91 -11.09 13.13 -5.77
N ASP A 92 -9.85 13.30 -5.32
CA ASP A 92 -9.53 13.43 -3.92
C ASP A 92 -9.72 14.89 -3.49
N ALA A 93 -10.52 15.13 -2.45
CA ALA A 93 -10.90 16.45 -1.93
C ALA A 93 -10.41 16.62 -0.50
N ALA A 94 -9.24 17.22 -0.34
CA ALA A 94 -8.59 17.49 0.94
C ALA A 94 -8.42 18.98 1.22
N TRP A 95 -8.31 19.79 0.18
CA TRP A 95 -8.13 21.26 0.26
C TRP A 95 -8.87 21.96 -0.87
N GLY A 96 -9.26 23.22 -0.64
CA GLY A 96 -9.97 24.05 -1.62
C GLY A 96 -11.32 23.48 -2.05
N ASN A 97 -12.17 24.32 -2.61
CA ASN A 97 -13.42 23.90 -3.23
C ASN A 97 -13.78 24.76 -4.45
N GLU A 98 -12.87 25.64 -4.85
CA GLU A 98 -13.09 26.65 -5.89
C GLU A 98 -13.46 25.99 -7.23
N ASP A 99 -12.93 24.79 -7.49
CA ASP A 99 -13.18 24.03 -8.71
C ASP A 99 -14.40 23.11 -8.64
N THR A 100 -14.90 22.81 -7.45
CA THR A 100 -16.01 21.84 -7.26
C THR A 100 -17.23 22.16 -8.16
N PRO A 101 -17.74 23.40 -8.21
CA PRO A 101 -18.88 23.72 -9.08
C PRO A 101 -18.58 23.46 -10.56
N LYS A 102 -17.35 23.79 -11.01
CA LYS A 102 -16.94 23.60 -12.40
C LYS A 102 -16.78 22.13 -12.77
N LEU A 103 -16.19 21.33 -11.88
CA LEU A 103 -16.10 19.87 -12.05
C LEU A 103 -17.48 19.26 -12.19
N LEU A 104 -18.44 19.62 -11.32
CA LEU A 104 -19.82 19.12 -11.36
C LEU A 104 -20.56 19.55 -12.64
N GLU A 105 -20.35 20.79 -13.11
CA GLU A 105 -20.91 21.27 -14.37
C GLU A 105 -20.44 20.44 -15.55
N ILE A 106 -19.10 20.19 -15.64
CA ILE A 106 -18.51 19.43 -16.74
C ILE A 106 -18.97 17.96 -16.68
N LEU A 107 -18.95 17.33 -15.50
CA LEU A 107 -19.44 15.96 -15.33
C LEU A 107 -20.91 15.83 -15.75
N LYS A 108 -21.76 16.82 -15.41
CA LYS A 108 -23.16 16.87 -15.83
C LYS A 108 -23.29 17.04 -17.35
N LYS A 109 -22.54 17.96 -17.97
CA LYS A 109 -22.47 18.16 -19.42
C LYS A 109 -22.16 16.86 -20.16
N HIS A 110 -21.24 16.08 -19.64
CA HIS A 110 -20.84 14.78 -20.19
C HIS A 110 -21.74 13.62 -19.78
N ASN A 111 -22.75 13.83 -18.93
CA ASN A 111 -23.54 12.75 -18.31
C ASN A 111 -22.65 11.65 -17.67
N VAL A 112 -21.62 12.07 -16.95
CA VAL A 112 -20.67 11.18 -16.24
C VAL A 112 -20.92 11.28 -14.74
N LYS A 113 -20.91 10.13 -14.08
CA LYS A 113 -20.86 10.05 -12.62
C LYS A 113 -19.47 9.63 -12.20
N ALA A 114 -18.90 10.37 -11.25
CA ALA A 114 -17.55 10.17 -10.71
C ALA A 114 -17.62 9.79 -9.24
N THR A 115 -16.48 9.54 -8.63
CA THR A 115 -16.33 9.30 -7.19
C THR A 115 -15.49 10.42 -6.56
N PHE A 116 -15.98 11.02 -5.47
CA PHE A 116 -15.26 12.05 -4.72
C PHE A 116 -14.85 11.48 -3.36
N PHE A 117 -13.55 11.37 -3.11
CA PHE A 117 -12.98 10.96 -1.83
C PHE A 117 -12.70 12.21 -0.99
N MET A 118 -13.49 12.43 0.04
CA MET A 118 -13.49 13.66 0.82
C MET A 118 -12.92 13.44 2.22
N THR A 119 -12.04 14.33 2.67
CA THR A 119 -11.57 14.33 4.06
C THR A 119 -12.63 14.89 5.00
N GLY A 120 -12.58 14.46 6.28
CA GLY A 120 -13.50 14.97 7.30
C GLY A 120 -13.40 16.49 7.51
N GLY A 121 -12.18 17.04 7.39
CA GLY A 121 -11.95 18.47 7.43
C GLY A 121 -12.59 19.21 6.24
N TRP A 122 -12.50 18.65 5.02
CA TRP A 122 -13.12 19.20 3.83
C TRP A 122 -14.66 19.15 3.91
N ILE A 123 -15.22 18.01 4.34
CA ILE A 123 -16.67 17.83 4.56
C ILE A 123 -17.22 18.88 5.52
N GLN A 124 -16.51 19.10 6.64
CA GLN A 124 -16.91 20.07 7.65
C GLN A 124 -16.87 21.51 7.12
N LYS A 125 -15.87 21.83 6.30
CA LYS A 125 -15.67 23.17 5.76
C LYS A 125 -16.61 23.50 4.59
N TYR A 126 -16.98 22.49 3.79
CA TYR A 126 -17.74 22.66 2.55
C TYR A 126 -18.99 21.76 2.47
N PRO A 127 -19.90 21.83 3.45
CA PRO A 127 -21.08 20.94 3.53
C PRO A 127 -22.03 21.07 2.34
N ASP A 128 -22.12 22.24 1.72
CA ASP A 128 -22.99 22.45 0.56
C ASP A 128 -22.44 21.80 -0.70
N ASP A 129 -21.11 21.73 -0.85
CA ASP A 129 -20.48 20.97 -1.94
C ASP A 129 -20.71 19.47 -1.78
N VAL A 130 -20.64 18.95 -0.55
CA VAL A 130 -20.97 17.54 -0.26
C VAL A 130 -22.40 17.22 -0.70
N LYS A 131 -23.37 18.10 -0.37
CA LYS A 131 -24.77 17.96 -0.83
C LYS A 131 -24.89 18.06 -2.34
N ALA A 132 -24.16 18.97 -2.99
CA ALA A 132 -24.16 19.12 -4.44
C ALA A 132 -23.61 17.88 -5.15
N ILE A 133 -22.50 17.31 -4.66
CA ILE A 133 -21.93 16.04 -5.15
C ILE A 133 -22.96 14.92 -5.00
N ALA A 134 -23.59 14.80 -3.84
CA ALA A 134 -24.62 13.80 -3.57
C ALA A 134 -25.86 13.95 -4.47
N ALA A 135 -26.34 15.19 -4.66
CA ALA A 135 -27.47 15.52 -5.53
C ALA A 135 -27.16 15.28 -7.01
N GLY A 136 -25.89 15.48 -7.40
CA GLY A 136 -25.39 15.14 -8.73
C GLY A 136 -25.36 13.64 -9.02
N GLY A 137 -25.58 12.77 -8.03
CA GLY A 137 -25.57 11.32 -8.18
C GLY A 137 -24.16 10.73 -8.31
N HIS A 138 -23.17 11.43 -7.78
CA HIS A 138 -21.79 10.96 -7.67
C HIS A 138 -21.62 10.08 -6.42
N ASP A 139 -20.61 9.22 -6.42
CA ASP A 139 -20.22 8.49 -5.22
C ASP A 139 -19.59 9.43 -4.19
N LEU A 140 -19.98 9.24 -2.94
CA LEU A 140 -19.35 9.85 -1.78
C LEU A 140 -18.36 8.86 -1.21
N GLY A 141 -17.08 9.15 -1.36
CA GLY A 141 -15.95 8.35 -0.87
C GLY A 141 -15.29 9.01 0.34
N ASN A 142 -14.68 8.21 1.18
CA ASN A 142 -14.01 8.61 2.41
C ASN A 142 -12.50 8.73 2.17
N HIS A 143 -11.90 9.84 2.63
CA HIS A 143 -10.46 10.09 2.53
C HIS A 143 -9.80 10.38 3.88
N SER A 144 -10.28 9.69 4.93
CA SER A 144 -9.94 9.88 6.35
C SER A 144 -10.44 11.20 6.96
N GLU A 145 -10.39 11.30 8.27
CA GLU A 145 -10.77 12.54 8.98
C GLU A 145 -9.73 13.65 8.79
N ASN A 146 -8.44 13.33 8.99
CA ASN A 146 -7.37 14.30 9.12
C ASN A 146 -6.29 14.21 8.05
N HIS A 147 -6.51 13.43 6.98
CA HIS A 147 -5.53 13.21 5.90
C HIS A 147 -4.15 12.73 6.41
N LYS A 148 -4.14 11.80 7.38
CA LYS A 148 -2.92 11.25 7.96
C LYS A 148 -2.36 10.09 7.11
N HIS A 149 -1.06 9.81 7.25
CA HIS A 149 -0.52 8.50 6.90
C HIS A 149 -1.20 7.43 7.75
N MET A 150 -1.74 6.39 7.11
CA MET A 150 -2.58 5.39 7.77
C MET A 150 -1.79 4.17 8.25
N SER A 151 -0.63 3.89 7.65
CA SER A 151 0.19 2.73 8.00
C SER A 151 0.83 2.78 9.39
N PRO A 152 1.21 3.95 9.98
CA PRO A 152 1.86 3.99 11.29
C PRO A 152 0.88 4.07 12.47
N ILE A 153 -0.44 4.20 12.23
CA ILE A 153 -1.43 4.37 13.30
C ILE A 153 -2.11 3.06 13.69
N SER A 154 -2.65 3.01 14.91
CA SER A 154 -3.32 1.82 15.42
C SER A 154 -4.64 1.51 14.70
N ALA A 155 -5.11 0.26 14.78
CA ALA A 155 -6.41 -0.14 14.22
C ALA A 155 -7.58 0.71 14.76
N GLU A 156 -7.57 1.05 16.05
CA GLU A 156 -8.60 1.90 16.65
C GLU A 156 -8.56 3.33 16.11
N GLU A 157 -7.37 3.85 15.90
CA GLU A 157 -7.20 5.17 15.28
C GLU A 157 -7.60 5.13 13.79
N CYS A 158 -7.25 4.07 13.03
CA CYS A 158 -7.75 3.85 11.68
C CYS A 158 -9.28 3.88 11.65
N LYS A 159 -9.94 3.14 12.54
CA LYS A 159 -11.40 3.12 12.64
C LYS A 159 -11.97 4.51 12.93
N THR A 160 -11.33 5.28 13.81
CA THR A 160 -11.74 6.65 14.11
C THR A 160 -11.61 7.56 12.88
N GLU A 161 -10.51 7.46 12.14
CA GLU A 161 -10.27 8.22 10.89
C GLU A 161 -11.31 7.86 9.79
N LEU A 162 -11.85 6.63 9.78
CA LEU A 162 -12.89 6.22 8.85
C LEU A 162 -14.29 6.64 9.30
N MET A 163 -14.62 6.47 10.59
CA MET A 163 -16.02 6.64 11.03
C MET A 163 -16.43 8.09 11.19
N LYS A 164 -15.54 9.00 11.57
CA LYS A 164 -15.89 10.42 11.71
C LYS A 164 -16.38 11.08 10.41
N PRO A 165 -15.68 10.96 9.25
CA PRO A 165 -16.20 11.47 7.98
C PRO A 165 -17.49 10.76 7.57
N HIS A 166 -17.62 9.45 7.85
CA HIS A 166 -18.82 8.68 7.57
C HIS A 166 -20.06 9.28 8.23
N GLU A 167 -19.97 9.54 9.53
CA GLU A 167 -21.06 10.15 10.31
C GLU A 167 -21.44 11.53 9.78
N LYS A 168 -20.44 12.38 9.48
CA LYS A 168 -20.67 13.71 8.89
C LYS A 168 -21.43 13.63 7.55
N VAL A 169 -20.99 12.76 6.65
CA VAL A 169 -21.68 12.60 5.35
C VAL A 169 -23.07 12.02 5.52
N LYS A 170 -23.24 11.05 6.40
CA LYS A 170 -24.55 10.46 6.74
C LYS A 170 -25.52 11.52 7.26
N GLU A 171 -25.08 12.40 8.17
CA GLU A 171 -25.87 13.50 8.69
C GLU A 171 -26.27 14.50 7.59
N LEU A 172 -25.33 14.86 6.70
CA LEU A 172 -25.57 15.85 5.66
C LEU A 172 -26.46 15.35 4.51
N THR A 173 -26.37 14.06 4.18
CA THR A 173 -26.94 13.53 2.92
C THR A 173 -27.88 12.35 3.11
N GLY A 174 -27.90 11.72 4.28
CA GLY A 174 -28.62 10.47 4.54
C GLY A 174 -27.96 9.23 3.91
N LYS A 175 -26.81 9.37 3.23
CA LYS A 175 -26.14 8.28 2.51
C LYS A 175 -24.97 7.72 3.31
N ASP A 176 -24.75 6.41 3.19
CA ASP A 176 -23.55 5.76 3.71
C ASP A 176 -22.42 5.81 2.69
N MET A 177 -21.19 5.99 3.15
CA MET A 177 -20.00 5.82 2.34
C MET A 177 -19.51 4.36 2.45
N ILE A 178 -19.18 3.75 1.31
CA ILE A 178 -18.68 2.38 1.24
C ILE A 178 -17.28 2.30 0.60
N LEU A 179 -16.76 3.40 0.09
CA LEU A 179 -15.46 3.47 -0.57
C LEU A 179 -14.52 4.29 0.29
N PHE A 180 -13.32 3.78 0.52
CA PHE A 180 -12.27 4.49 1.25
C PHE A 180 -10.99 4.53 0.42
N ARG A 181 -10.38 5.70 0.32
CA ARG A 181 -9.05 5.85 -0.25
C ARG A 181 -8.09 6.34 0.81
N PRO A 182 -7.01 5.59 1.11
CA PRO A 182 -6.03 6.04 2.09
C PRO A 182 -5.28 7.27 1.56
N PRO A 183 -5.09 8.32 2.38
CA PRO A 183 -4.23 9.44 2.02
C PRO A 183 -2.83 8.98 1.60
N TYR A 184 -2.26 9.65 0.60
CA TYR A 184 -0.93 9.36 0.04
C TYR A 184 -0.79 7.95 -0.58
N GLY A 185 -1.87 7.19 -0.73
CA GLY A 185 -1.80 5.78 -1.09
C GLY A 185 -1.17 4.90 -0.01
N ASP A 186 -1.11 5.37 1.24
CA ASP A 186 -0.43 4.72 2.35
C ASP A 186 -1.32 3.66 3.00
N ASP A 187 -1.02 2.38 2.75
CA ASP A 187 -1.79 1.23 3.24
C ASP A 187 -0.91 0.16 3.89
N ASN A 188 -1.53 -0.61 4.77
CA ASN A 188 -1.01 -1.86 5.34
C ASN A 188 -2.16 -2.83 5.66
N ASP A 189 -1.81 -4.06 6.03
CA ASP A 189 -2.80 -5.11 6.32
C ASP A 189 -3.76 -4.74 7.46
N THR A 190 -3.27 -3.99 8.47
CA THR A 190 -4.10 -3.51 9.57
C THR A 190 -5.21 -2.59 9.05
N LEU A 191 -4.87 -1.63 8.19
CA LEU A 191 -5.85 -0.73 7.59
C LEU A 191 -6.85 -1.48 6.72
N ILE A 192 -6.37 -2.39 5.86
CA ILE A 192 -7.23 -3.19 4.98
C ILE A 192 -8.24 -4.01 5.79
N LYS A 193 -7.79 -4.62 6.89
CA LYS A 193 -8.65 -5.34 7.82
C LYS A 193 -9.71 -4.43 8.45
N VAL A 194 -9.31 -3.25 8.96
CA VAL A 194 -10.24 -2.26 9.53
C VAL A 194 -11.26 -1.80 8.48
N CYS A 195 -10.86 -1.57 7.24
CA CYS A 195 -11.79 -1.24 6.15
C CYS A 195 -12.87 -2.32 5.99
N ARG A 196 -12.48 -3.60 5.93
CA ARG A 196 -13.45 -4.72 5.81
C ARG A 196 -14.38 -4.80 7.01
N GLU A 197 -13.84 -4.69 8.23
CA GLU A 197 -14.63 -4.74 9.47
C GLU A 197 -15.63 -3.59 9.58
N THR A 198 -15.36 -2.45 8.95
CA THR A 198 -16.22 -1.27 8.93
C THR A 198 -17.08 -1.15 7.67
N GLY A 199 -17.03 -2.15 6.78
CA GLY A 199 -17.86 -2.20 5.57
C GLY A 199 -17.32 -1.36 4.41
N TYR A 200 -16.04 -0.99 4.43
CA TYR A 200 -15.40 -0.22 3.38
C TYR A 200 -14.63 -1.10 2.39
N TYR A 201 -14.69 -0.72 1.11
CA TYR A 201 -13.79 -1.19 0.06
C TYR A 201 -12.59 -0.22 -0.01
N PRO A 202 -11.36 -0.67 0.31
CA PRO A 202 -10.18 0.16 0.15
C PRO A 202 -9.82 0.30 -1.34
N ILE A 203 -9.74 1.54 -1.82
CA ILE A 203 -9.56 1.89 -3.23
C ILE A 203 -8.27 2.66 -3.42
N GLN A 204 -7.47 2.24 -4.39
CA GLN A 204 -6.32 2.95 -4.94
C GLN A 204 -6.62 3.40 -6.38
N TRP A 205 -5.62 3.43 -7.26
CA TRP A 205 -5.71 3.79 -8.67
C TRP A 205 -4.60 3.08 -9.47
N ASP A 206 -4.84 2.84 -10.73
CA ASP A 206 -3.85 2.36 -11.68
C ASP A 206 -3.45 3.40 -12.73
N VAL A 207 -4.20 4.52 -12.81
CA VAL A 207 -3.91 5.66 -13.68
C VAL A 207 -3.84 6.95 -12.87
N ASP A 208 -2.62 7.50 -12.71
CA ASP A 208 -2.39 8.75 -11.99
C ASP A 208 -2.26 9.93 -12.97
N SER A 209 -3.14 10.91 -12.87
CA SER A 209 -3.09 12.14 -13.67
C SER A 209 -1.89 13.02 -13.34
N LEU A 210 -1.38 12.92 -12.10
CA LEU A 210 -0.37 13.79 -11.50
C LEU A 210 -0.74 15.30 -11.57
N ASP A 211 -2.04 15.60 -11.56
CA ASP A 211 -2.59 16.98 -11.62
C ASP A 211 -2.17 17.84 -10.40
N TRP A 212 -1.83 17.20 -9.29
CA TRP A 212 -1.27 17.85 -8.09
C TRP A 212 0.15 18.41 -8.28
N LYS A 213 0.81 18.08 -9.39
CA LYS A 213 2.15 18.61 -9.75
C LYS A 213 2.11 19.91 -10.57
N ASP A 214 0.98 20.59 -10.61
CA ASP A 214 0.77 21.82 -11.37
C ASP A 214 1.11 21.70 -12.88
N TYR A 215 0.98 20.48 -13.45
CA TYR A 215 1.08 20.32 -14.90
C TYR A 215 -0.08 21.03 -15.59
N ASP A 216 0.19 21.56 -16.81
CA ASP A 216 -0.85 22.15 -17.64
C ASP A 216 -1.91 21.12 -18.08
N ALA A 217 -3.07 21.63 -18.51
CA ALA A 217 -4.22 20.79 -18.89
C ALA A 217 -3.85 19.76 -19.98
N ALA A 218 -3.09 20.17 -21.00
CA ALA A 218 -2.68 19.28 -22.09
C ALA A 218 -1.79 18.12 -21.59
N THR A 219 -0.91 18.39 -20.63
CA THR A 219 -0.06 17.37 -20.02
C THR A 219 -0.90 16.41 -19.17
N ILE A 220 -1.86 16.90 -18.38
CA ILE A 220 -2.79 16.07 -17.60
C ILE A 220 -3.56 15.13 -18.52
N ILE A 221 -4.16 15.66 -19.60
CA ILE A 221 -4.91 14.87 -20.58
C ILE A 221 -4.04 13.77 -21.17
N ARG A 222 -2.85 14.12 -21.68
CA ARG A 222 -1.92 13.14 -22.26
C ARG A 222 -1.50 12.06 -21.27
N ARG A 223 -1.18 12.44 -20.02
CA ARG A 223 -0.79 11.47 -18.98
C ARG A 223 -1.85 10.43 -18.70
N VAL A 224 -3.11 10.82 -18.67
CA VAL A 224 -4.22 9.88 -18.49
C VAL A 224 -4.47 9.08 -19.76
N THR A 225 -4.63 9.74 -20.91
CA THR A 225 -5.09 9.11 -22.16
C THR A 225 -4.05 8.24 -22.84
N GLU A 226 -2.77 8.44 -22.54
CA GLU A 226 -1.62 7.65 -23.02
C GLU A 226 -0.98 6.82 -21.89
N HIS A 227 -1.62 6.72 -20.72
CA HIS A 227 -1.08 5.94 -19.61
C HIS A 227 -1.04 4.46 -19.98
N LYS A 228 0.09 3.80 -19.70
CA LYS A 228 0.34 2.39 -20.07
C LYS A 228 -0.66 1.40 -19.42
N HIS A 229 -1.26 1.77 -18.30
CA HIS A 229 -2.23 0.94 -17.59
C HIS A 229 -3.69 1.29 -17.92
N LEU A 230 -3.92 2.38 -18.70
CA LEU A 230 -5.30 2.73 -19.08
C LEU A 230 -5.93 1.60 -19.90
N GLY A 231 -6.98 1.01 -19.36
CA GLY A 231 -7.70 -0.11 -19.97
C GLY A 231 -9.04 -0.34 -19.29
N ASN A 232 -9.72 -1.40 -19.69
CA ASN A 232 -10.98 -1.81 -19.06
C ASN A 232 -10.76 -2.06 -17.57
N GLY A 233 -11.62 -1.46 -16.74
CA GLY A 233 -11.54 -1.55 -15.29
C GLY A 233 -10.60 -0.57 -14.61
N SER A 234 -9.97 0.36 -15.34
CA SER A 234 -9.07 1.35 -14.76
C SER A 234 -9.78 2.33 -13.84
N ILE A 235 -9.08 2.72 -12.77
CA ILE A 235 -9.46 3.77 -11.83
C ILE A 235 -8.48 4.93 -11.97
N ILE A 236 -8.97 6.08 -12.40
CA ILE A 236 -8.19 7.29 -12.64
C ILE A 236 -8.23 8.18 -11.39
N LEU A 237 -7.05 8.60 -10.91
CA LEU A 237 -6.89 9.59 -9.85
C LEU A 237 -6.76 10.99 -10.43
N CYS A 238 -7.59 11.90 -9.92
CA CYS A 238 -7.47 13.35 -10.03
C CYS A 238 -7.70 13.97 -8.64
N HIS A 239 -7.50 15.29 -8.51
CA HIS A 239 -7.76 16.03 -7.28
C HIS A 239 -8.75 17.18 -7.50
N ASN A 240 -9.64 17.36 -6.54
CA ASN A 240 -10.46 18.56 -6.43
C ASN A 240 -9.55 19.68 -5.88
N GLY A 241 -9.45 20.79 -6.63
CA GLY A 241 -8.51 21.88 -6.29
C GLY A 241 -7.11 21.71 -6.90
N GLY A 242 -6.90 20.74 -7.78
CA GLY A 242 -5.70 20.71 -8.65
C GLY A 242 -5.75 21.86 -9.66
N LYS A 243 -4.69 22.66 -9.76
CA LYS A 243 -4.63 23.94 -10.46
C LYS A 243 -5.21 23.94 -11.88
N HIS A 244 -5.06 22.86 -12.62
CA HIS A 244 -5.51 22.73 -14.02
C HIS A 244 -6.46 21.55 -14.23
N THR A 245 -6.94 20.91 -13.17
CA THR A 245 -7.82 19.72 -13.23
C THR A 245 -9.15 20.09 -13.87
N ALA A 246 -9.78 21.18 -13.43
CA ALA A 246 -11.07 21.64 -13.99
C ALA A 246 -10.92 22.11 -15.45
N GLU A 247 -9.77 22.67 -15.81
CA GLU A 247 -9.45 23.06 -17.19
C GLU A 247 -9.30 21.84 -18.11
N ALA A 248 -8.63 20.79 -17.62
CA ALA A 248 -8.37 19.57 -18.38
C ALA A 248 -9.62 18.70 -18.56
N LEU A 249 -10.56 18.72 -17.61
CA LEU A 249 -11.59 17.70 -17.48
C LEU A 249 -12.50 17.56 -18.69
N ASP A 250 -12.94 18.66 -19.34
CA ASP A 250 -13.87 18.63 -20.47
C ASP A 250 -13.28 17.87 -21.67
N GLU A 251 -12.04 18.19 -22.04
CA GLU A 251 -11.32 17.53 -23.12
C GLU A 251 -10.91 16.11 -22.73
N LEU A 252 -10.49 15.87 -21.48
CA LEU A 252 -10.17 14.55 -20.97
C LEU A 252 -11.35 13.59 -21.11
N LEU A 253 -12.53 13.98 -20.67
CA LEU A 253 -13.74 13.16 -20.80
C LEU A 253 -14.14 12.93 -22.25
N THR A 254 -14.00 13.94 -23.10
CA THR A 254 -14.22 13.82 -24.54
C THR A 254 -13.29 12.78 -25.15
N THR A 255 -11.99 12.87 -24.87
CA THR A 255 -10.98 11.96 -25.41
C THR A 255 -11.17 10.52 -24.92
N LEU A 256 -11.46 10.32 -23.63
CA LEU A 256 -11.73 8.99 -23.08
C LEU A 256 -12.95 8.34 -23.77
N LYS A 257 -14.02 9.10 -24.00
CA LYS A 257 -15.20 8.60 -24.74
C LYS A 257 -14.90 8.30 -26.21
N GLN A 258 -14.10 9.12 -26.87
CA GLN A 258 -13.66 8.87 -28.26
C GLN A 258 -12.81 7.60 -28.37
N LYS A 259 -12.06 7.25 -27.32
CA LYS A 259 -11.36 5.96 -27.20
C LYS A 259 -12.29 4.78 -26.94
N GLY A 260 -13.59 5.01 -26.79
CA GLY A 260 -14.60 3.97 -26.58
C GLY A 260 -14.91 3.66 -25.13
N TYR A 261 -14.33 4.36 -24.15
CA TYR A 261 -14.61 4.10 -22.75
C TYR A 261 -15.93 4.69 -22.29
N GLN A 262 -16.64 3.94 -21.46
CA GLN A 262 -17.78 4.40 -20.69
C GLN A 262 -17.35 4.64 -19.24
N LEU A 263 -17.57 5.87 -18.75
CA LEU A 263 -17.20 6.23 -17.39
C LEU A 263 -18.37 5.96 -16.43
N VAL A 264 -18.08 5.22 -15.38
CA VAL A 264 -19.03 4.88 -14.28
C VAL A 264 -18.39 5.22 -12.93
N PRO A 265 -19.18 5.50 -11.87
CA PRO A 265 -18.61 5.67 -10.53
C PRO A 265 -17.98 4.37 -10.04
N ILE A 266 -17.02 4.46 -9.12
CA ILE A 266 -16.27 3.29 -8.62
C ILE A 266 -17.21 2.24 -8.00
N SER A 267 -18.28 2.67 -7.31
CA SER A 267 -19.26 1.76 -6.71
C SER A 267 -19.98 0.85 -7.72
N GLN A 268 -20.02 1.26 -9.00
CA GLN A 268 -20.57 0.47 -10.11
C GLN A 268 -19.49 -0.31 -10.88
N LEU A 269 -18.23 0.06 -10.75
CA LEU A 269 -17.12 -0.60 -11.40
C LEU A 269 -16.67 -1.84 -10.62
N ILE A 270 -16.56 -1.73 -9.28
CA ILE A 270 -16.04 -2.80 -8.42
C ILE A 270 -17.02 -3.96 -8.24
N MET A 271 -16.48 -5.15 -8.05
CA MET A 271 -17.22 -6.31 -7.58
C MET A 271 -17.42 -6.19 -6.05
N LYS A 272 -18.64 -6.46 -5.58
CA LYS A 272 -18.95 -6.38 -4.15
C LYS A 272 -18.80 -7.71 -3.44
N ASP A 273 -18.94 -8.80 -4.17
CA ASP A 273 -18.92 -10.15 -3.64
C ASP A 273 -18.16 -11.10 -4.60
N ASN A 274 -17.70 -12.23 -4.10
CA ASN A 274 -17.09 -13.31 -4.88
C ASN A 274 -15.91 -12.86 -5.76
N TYR A 275 -14.98 -12.12 -5.17
CA TYR A 275 -13.76 -11.66 -5.82
C TYR A 275 -12.53 -11.92 -4.97
N THR A 276 -11.37 -11.92 -5.63
CA THR A 276 -10.05 -11.84 -5.01
C THR A 276 -9.29 -10.63 -5.54
N ILE A 277 -8.18 -10.29 -4.90
CA ILE A 277 -7.29 -9.24 -5.37
C ILE A 277 -5.95 -9.91 -5.68
N ASN A 278 -5.49 -9.81 -6.92
CA ASN A 278 -4.21 -10.38 -7.33
C ASN A 278 -3.02 -9.52 -6.85
N THR A 279 -1.80 -9.99 -7.11
CA THR A 279 -0.56 -9.32 -6.69
C THR A 279 -0.33 -7.93 -7.30
N GLU A 280 -1.09 -7.57 -8.33
CA GLU A 280 -1.07 -6.24 -8.96
C GLU A 280 -2.15 -5.30 -8.40
N GLY A 281 -2.94 -5.76 -7.41
CA GLY A 281 -4.06 -5.01 -6.86
C GLY A 281 -5.30 -5.01 -7.77
N ARG A 282 -5.34 -5.87 -8.79
CA ARG A 282 -6.52 -6.03 -9.64
C ARG A 282 -7.54 -6.91 -8.95
N GLN A 283 -8.78 -6.41 -8.86
CA GLN A 283 -9.93 -7.20 -8.41
C GLN A 283 -10.34 -8.16 -9.53
N VAL A 284 -10.34 -9.46 -9.24
CA VAL A 284 -10.64 -10.55 -10.18
C VAL A 284 -11.68 -11.52 -9.61
N LYS A 285 -12.38 -12.24 -10.49
CA LYS A 285 -13.37 -13.27 -10.08
C LYS A 285 -12.70 -14.51 -9.56
#